data_7b405ef297d9c90aa1be5d3c4c59821a
#
_entry.id   7b405ef297d9c90aa1be5d3c4c59821a
#
_cell.length_a   1.000
_cell.length_b   1.000
_cell.length_c   1.000
_cell.angle_alpha   90.00
_cell.angle_beta   90.00
_cell.angle_gamma   90.00
#
_symmetry.space_group_name_H-M   'P 1'
#
loop_
_entity.id
_entity.type
_entity.pdbx_description
1 polymer ?
#
loop_
_entity_poly.entity_id
_entity_poly.type
_entity_poly.pdbx_seq_one_letter_code
_entity_poly.pdbx_strand_id
1 'polypeptide(L)'
;GVNKKLYQRNKGLESYAYSFIHEDKPEEAFNMKFDVIIGNPPYQMNDGGGMGASAMPIYQKFVEKAIKLSPTYISMIVPSRWFAGGRGLKDFRKKMLADKRMQEIHDFIDASDCFPGVEIKGGVNFFLWNKNFDGDCTVHTYESSQLKSKMKRPLMFEGTDVFIRYNDSIEIFKKIKSFEEKSFSQLVSGNDPFGFDIRVSPTDYRRVKPKYALKKSNESILFYYNNWSKEGIGYISEKEVNKNHHLINEIKILVPKAVGSGDASTDEIKPFIVESSSCCSETYLVIKCSSKKEAENICSYIKTKFFHFLVTLLKNTQGAYQKVYELVPQQNFDESWTDKKLYKKYGLSQNQIDYIENLVWPNED
;
A
#
# COMPACT_ATOMS: atom_id res chain seq x y z
N GLY A 1 20.62 -23.16 24.82
CA GLY A 1 20.93 -24.30 23.95
C GLY A 1 19.65 -24.84 23.35
N VAL A 2 19.61 -25.04 22.03
CA VAL A 2 18.48 -25.66 21.34
C VAL A 2 18.22 -27.00 21.99
N ASN A 3 16.98 -27.23 22.35
CA ASN A 3 16.59 -28.50 22.91
C ASN A 3 16.68 -29.59 21.84
N LYS A 4 17.84 -30.27 21.72
CA LYS A 4 18.07 -31.37 20.78
C LYS A 4 16.93 -32.41 20.79
N LYS A 5 16.17 -32.52 21.88
CA LYS A 5 14.98 -33.39 21.98
C LYS A 5 13.79 -32.90 21.17
N LEU A 6 13.62 -31.60 20.94
CA LEU A 6 12.58 -31.06 20.03
C LEU A 6 12.94 -31.33 18.57
N TYR A 7 14.23 -31.27 18.24
CA TYR A 7 14.77 -31.57 16.90
C TYR A 7 14.57 -33.04 16.49
N GLN A 8 14.65 -33.95 17.45
CA GLN A 8 14.45 -35.39 17.21
C GLN A 8 12.97 -35.83 17.21
N ARG A 9 12.06 -35.06 17.79
CA ARG A 9 10.62 -35.40 17.87
C ARG A 9 9.82 -35.08 16.63
N ASN A 10 10.18 -34.07 15.86
CA ASN A 10 9.49 -33.67 14.64
C ASN A 10 10.40 -33.89 13.42
N LYS A 11 10.25 -35.02 12.75
CA LYS A 11 10.94 -35.34 11.52
C LYS A 11 10.37 -34.63 10.26
N GLY A 12 9.62 -33.53 10.41
CA GLY A 12 9.01 -32.79 9.30
C GLY A 12 9.83 -31.56 8.88
N LEU A 13 9.66 -31.13 7.64
CA LEU A 13 10.28 -29.92 7.08
C LEU A 13 9.98 -28.65 7.89
N GLU A 14 8.83 -28.60 8.59
CA GLU A 14 8.43 -27.50 9.47
C GLU A 14 9.37 -27.28 10.64
N SER A 15 9.97 -28.35 11.18
CA SER A 15 10.91 -28.25 12.30
C SER A 15 12.23 -27.59 11.91
N TYR A 16 12.69 -27.80 10.67
CA TYR A 16 13.89 -27.16 10.14
C TYR A 16 13.67 -25.67 9.89
N ALA A 17 12.51 -25.31 9.32
CA ALA A 17 12.14 -23.91 9.10
C ALA A 17 12.02 -23.16 10.43
N TYR A 18 11.38 -23.76 11.43
CA TYR A 18 11.27 -23.20 12.78
C TYR A 18 12.67 -22.98 13.41
N SER A 19 13.53 -24.01 13.37
CA SER A 19 14.89 -23.92 13.90
C SER A 19 15.71 -22.85 13.16
N PHE A 20 15.57 -22.73 11.86
CA PHE A 20 16.27 -21.70 11.07
C PHE A 20 15.86 -20.27 11.50
N ILE A 21 14.59 -20.03 11.80
CA ILE A 21 14.11 -18.70 12.20
C ILE A 21 14.51 -18.37 13.65
N HIS A 22 14.38 -19.34 14.57
CA HIS A 22 14.45 -19.08 16.00
C HIS A 22 15.84 -19.34 16.61
N GLU A 23 16.72 -20.04 15.90
CA GLU A 23 18.07 -20.26 16.36
C GLU A 23 18.93 -19.00 16.19
N ASP A 24 19.63 -18.58 17.22
CA ASP A 24 20.51 -17.39 17.13
C ASP A 24 21.71 -17.63 16.23
N LYS A 25 22.21 -18.85 16.17
CA LYS A 25 23.35 -19.27 15.38
C LYS A 25 23.01 -20.55 14.59
N PRO A 26 22.24 -20.43 13.49
CA PRO A 26 21.86 -21.59 12.70
C PRO A 26 23.06 -22.33 12.10
N GLU A 27 24.18 -21.67 11.84
CA GLU A 27 25.43 -22.29 11.42
C GLU A 27 25.97 -23.29 12.44
N GLU A 28 25.77 -23.05 13.73
CA GLU A 28 26.11 -24.02 14.80
C GLU A 28 25.10 -25.17 14.86
N ALA A 29 23.81 -24.87 14.67
CA ALA A 29 22.74 -25.87 14.65
C ALA A 29 22.90 -26.85 13.48
N PHE A 30 23.28 -26.34 12.29
CA PHE A 30 23.50 -27.14 11.09
C PHE A 30 24.95 -27.62 10.94
N ASN A 31 25.84 -27.14 11.79
CA ASN A 31 27.29 -27.44 11.75
C ASN A 31 27.93 -27.18 10.39
N MET A 32 27.52 -26.10 9.71
CA MET A 32 28.02 -25.67 8.39
C MET A 32 27.93 -24.18 8.18
N LYS A 33 28.77 -23.67 7.27
CA LYS A 33 28.62 -22.32 6.69
C LYS A 33 27.95 -22.46 5.33
N PHE A 34 27.18 -21.42 4.97
CA PHE A 34 26.48 -21.38 3.69
C PHE A 34 27.17 -20.38 2.76
N ASP A 35 27.53 -20.81 1.56
CA ASP A 35 28.00 -19.90 0.51
C ASP A 35 26.81 -19.32 -0.27
N VAL A 36 25.76 -20.13 -0.45
CA VAL A 36 24.54 -19.75 -1.17
C VAL A 36 23.33 -20.20 -0.38
N ILE A 37 22.36 -19.30 -0.24
CA ILE A 37 21.05 -19.59 0.34
C ILE A 37 19.99 -19.29 -0.72
N ILE A 38 19.23 -20.32 -1.10
CA ILE A 38 18.12 -20.22 -2.05
C ILE A 38 16.85 -20.68 -1.33
N GLY A 39 15.73 -19.98 -1.53
CA GLY A 39 14.50 -20.39 -0.87
C GLY A 39 13.22 -19.74 -1.37
N ASN A 40 12.13 -20.47 -1.10
CA ASN A 40 10.77 -19.95 -1.13
C ASN A 40 10.22 -20.10 0.30
N PRO A 41 10.44 -19.09 1.17
CA PRO A 41 10.04 -19.18 2.57
C PRO A 41 8.50 -19.12 2.70
N PRO A 42 7.93 -19.67 3.78
CA PRO A 42 6.51 -19.52 4.04
C PRO A 42 6.15 -18.04 4.17
N TYR A 43 5.08 -17.61 3.47
CA TYR A 43 4.74 -16.19 3.32
C TYR A 43 4.05 -15.61 4.53
N GLN A 44 3.22 -16.41 5.20
CA GLN A 44 2.43 -15.97 6.36
C GLN A 44 2.20 -17.13 7.33
N MET A 45 1.96 -16.78 8.57
CA MET A 45 1.56 -17.72 9.62
C MET A 45 0.06 -17.55 9.88
N ASN A 46 -0.66 -18.68 9.94
CA ASN A 46 -2.04 -18.67 10.41
C ASN A 46 -2.04 -18.48 11.93
N ASP A 47 -2.63 -17.39 12.39
CA ASP A 47 -2.72 -17.07 13.82
C ASP A 47 -3.67 -18.01 14.61
N GLY A 48 -3.99 -19.21 14.13
CA GLY A 48 -4.77 -20.23 14.87
C GLY A 48 -6.10 -19.76 15.47
N GLY A 49 -6.48 -18.53 15.26
CA GLY A 49 -7.65 -17.87 15.84
C GLY A 49 -8.67 -17.51 14.77
N GLY A 50 -9.90 -17.86 15.03
CA GLY A 50 -11.11 -17.81 14.24
C GLY A 50 -11.30 -16.73 13.16
N MET A 51 -12.41 -16.78 12.44
CA MET A 51 -12.78 -15.90 11.32
C MET A 51 -12.45 -14.43 11.60
N GLY A 52 -11.36 -13.90 10.96
CA GLY A 52 -10.97 -12.49 11.04
C GLY A 52 -9.54 -12.22 11.53
N ALA A 53 -8.77 -13.21 11.94
CA ALA A 53 -7.35 -13.01 12.27
C ALA A 53 -6.56 -12.68 11.01
N SER A 54 -6.00 -11.46 10.95
CA SER A 54 -5.18 -11.00 9.83
C SER A 54 -3.84 -11.74 9.88
N ALA A 55 -3.61 -12.67 8.94
CA ALA A 55 -2.39 -13.44 8.85
C ALA A 55 -1.15 -12.51 8.83
N MET A 56 -0.19 -12.80 9.70
CA MET A 56 1.05 -12.02 9.81
C MET A 56 2.10 -12.55 8.83
N PRO A 57 2.75 -11.68 8.07
CA PRO A 57 3.88 -12.12 7.23
C PRO A 57 5.00 -12.67 8.10
N ILE A 58 5.67 -13.72 7.62
CA ILE A 58 6.84 -14.30 8.31
C ILE A 58 8.07 -14.43 7.41
N TYR A 59 7.92 -14.33 6.09
CA TYR A 59 9.01 -14.46 5.13
C TYR A 59 10.17 -13.49 5.39
N GLN A 60 9.88 -12.28 5.89
CA GLN A 60 10.92 -11.30 6.22
C GLN A 60 11.90 -11.82 7.28
N LYS A 61 11.44 -12.66 8.21
CA LYS A 61 12.32 -13.27 9.23
C LYS A 61 13.33 -14.24 8.60
N PHE A 62 12.91 -14.97 7.55
CA PHE A 62 13.81 -15.85 6.81
C PHE A 62 14.85 -15.07 6.03
N VAL A 63 14.44 -13.98 5.35
CA VAL A 63 15.37 -13.12 4.61
C VAL A 63 16.37 -12.45 5.56
N GLU A 64 15.91 -11.87 6.68
CA GLU A 64 16.79 -11.22 7.67
C GLU A 64 17.76 -12.24 8.28
N LYS A 65 17.31 -13.46 8.53
CA LYS A 65 18.16 -14.52 9.05
C LYS A 65 19.22 -14.96 8.04
N ALA A 66 18.83 -15.13 6.76
CA ALA A 66 19.75 -15.44 5.70
C ALA A 66 20.85 -14.38 5.54
N ILE A 67 20.48 -13.10 5.58
CA ILE A 67 21.44 -11.97 5.55
C ILE A 67 22.39 -12.02 6.76
N LYS A 68 21.88 -12.33 7.96
CA LYS A 68 22.68 -12.45 9.20
C LYS A 68 23.71 -13.58 9.11
N LEU A 69 23.42 -14.67 8.40
CA LEU A 69 24.35 -15.78 8.13
C LEU A 69 25.50 -15.37 7.20
N SER A 70 25.36 -14.22 6.54
CA SER A 70 26.40 -13.66 5.69
C SER A 70 26.96 -14.61 4.61
N PRO A 71 26.13 -15.35 3.85
CA PRO A 71 26.60 -16.14 2.72
C PRO A 71 27.13 -15.23 1.61
N THR A 72 27.71 -15.80 0.56
CA THR A 72 28.11 -15.02 -0.62
C THR A 72 26.91 -14.58 -1.42
N TYR A 73 25.89 -15.46 -1.59
CA TYR A 73 24.69 -15.16 -2.34
C TYR A 73 23.43 -15.58 -1.60
N ILE A 74 22.38 -14.76 -1.74
CA ILE A 74 21.02 -15.11 -1.32
C ILE A 74 20.09 -14.86 -2.51
N SER A 75 19.25 -15.86 -2.84
CA SER A 75 18.14 -15.70 -3.77
C SER A 75 16.87 -16.27 -3.15
N MET A 76 15.88 -15.41 -2.92
CA MET A 76 14.61 -15.82 -2.35
C MET A 76 13.46 -15.22 -3.13
N ILE A 77 12.38 -16.00 -3.29
CA ILE A 77 11.11 -15.54 -3.83
C ILE A 77 10.16 -15.21 -2.67
N VAL A 78 9.63 -14.00 -2.68
CA VAL A 78 8.77 -13.48 -1.60
C VAL A 78 7.64 -12.60 -2.17
N PRO A 79 6.52 -12.42 -1.43
CA PRO A 79 5.47 -11.49 -1.84
C PRO A 79 5.98 -10.06 -1.94
N SER A 80 5.60 -9.32 -3.00
CA SER A 80 6.03 -7.93 -3.24
C SER A 80 5.36 -6.89 -2.32
N ARG A 81 4.50 -7.32 -1.40
CA ARG A 81 3.82 -6.41 -0.44
C ARG A 81 4.76 -5.56 0.40
N TRP A 82 6.00 -6.00 0.61
CA TRP A 82 6.98 -5.22 1.36
C TRP A 82 7.44 -3.96 0.62
N PHE A 83 7.23 -3.84 -0.67
CA PHE A 83 7.65 -2.69 -1.48
C PHE A 83 7.07 -1.36 -0.98
N ALA A 84 5.79 -1.33 -0.64
CA ALA A 84 5.13 -0.10 -0.21
C ALA A 84 4.27 -0.26 1.06
N GLY A 85 3.87 -1.49 1.42
CA GLY A 85 2.92 -1.75 2.50
C GLY A 85 3.28 -2.95 3.36
N GLY A 86 2.23 -3.57 3.92
CA GLY A 86 2.32 -4.78 4.73
C GLY A 86 2.48 -4.50 6.23
N ARG A 87 1.59 -5.13 7.02
CA ARG A 87 1.62 -5.05 8.48
C ARG A 87 2.94 -5.63 9.01
N GLY A 88 3.68 -4.86 9.81
CA GLY A 88 4.95 -5.30 10.40
C GLY A 88 6.15 -5.33 9.44
N LEU A 89 6.00 -4.86 8.18
CA LEU A 89 7.07 -4.89 7.18
C LEU A 89 7.84 -3.57 7.01
N LYS A 90 7.51 -2.53 7.78
CA LYS A 90 8.12 -1.20 7.63
C LYS A 90 9.63 -1.23 7.83
N ASP A 91 10.10 -1.84 8.91
CA ASP A 91 11.53 -1.90 9.24
C ASP A 91 12.30 -2.83 8.28
N PHE A 92 11.70 -3.96 7.92
CA PHE A 92 12.21 -4.86 6.89
C PHE A 92 12.40 -4.13 5.56
N ARG A 93 11.36 -3.43 5.08
CA ARG A 93 11.43 -2.63 3.86
C ARG A 93 12.56 -1.61 3.90
N LYS A 94 12.65 -0.83 5.00
CA LYS A 94 13.70 0.18 5.15
C LYS A 94 15.10 -0.44 5.04
N LYS A 95 15.32 -1.59 5.68
CA LYS A 95 16.60 -2.31 5.60
C LYS A 95 16.89 -2.79 4.18
N MET A 96 15.92 -3.43 3.52
CA MET A 96 16.11 -3.99 2.17
C MET A 96 16.35 -2.90 1.13
N LEU A 97 15.62 -1.77 1.20
CA LEU A 97 15.79 -0.66 0.25
C LEU A 97 17.11 0.10 0.43
N ALA A 98 17.67 0.09 1.64
CA ALA A 98 18.95 0.72 1.94
C ALA A 98 20.15 -0.20 1.70
N ASP A 99 19.93 -1.51 1.49
CA ASP A 99 21.02 -2.48 1.34
C ASP A 99 21.56 -2.49 -0.10
N LYS A 100 22.74 -1.90 -0.29
CA LYS A 100 23.39 -1.80 -1.60
C LYS A 100 23.91 -3.13 -2.14
N ARG A 101 23.83 -4.23 -1.34
CA ARG A 101 24.16 -5.59 -1.77
C ARG A 101 23.03 -6.27 -2.55
N MET A 102 21.88 -5.62 -2.68
CA MET A 102 20.80 -6.04 -3.57
C MET A 102 21.22 -5.82 -5.02
N GLN A 103 21.71 -6.88 -5.67
CA GLN A 103 22.24 -6.81 -7.03
C GLN A 103 21.13 -6.81 -8.07
N GLU A 104 20.10 -7.66 -7.89
CA GLU A 104 18.98 -7.78 -8.81
C GLU A 104 17.65 -7.96 -8.06
N ILE A 105 16.58 -7.40 -8.61
CA ILE A 105 15.18 -7.68 -8.25
C ILE A 105 14.42 -8.02 -9.53
N HIS A 106 13.69 -9.13 -9.50
CA HIS A 106 12.77 -9.56 -10.54
C HIS A 106 11.36 -9.51 -9.98
N ASP A 107 10.57 -8.52 -10.40
CA ASP A 107 9.24 -8.22 -9.88
C ASP A 107 8.15 -8.65 -10.87
N PHE A 108 7.29 -9.57 -10.44
CA PHE A 108 6.12 -10.05 -11.15
C PHE A 108 4.87 -9.38 -10.56
N ILE A 109 4.28 -8.47 -11.32
CA ILE A 109 3.11 -7.69 -10.88
C ILE A 109 1.94 -8.62 -10.59
N ASP A 110 1.72 -9.61 -11.45
CA ASP A 110 0.80 -10.72 -11.21
C ASP A 110 1.58 -11.96 -10.73
N ALA A 111 1.20 -12.48 -9.57
CA ALA A 111 1.82 -13.69 -9.03
C ALA A 111 1.58 -14.94 -9.89
N SER A 112 0.50 -14.97 -10.67
CA SER A 112 0.18 -16.09 -11.58
C SER A 112 1.22 -16.28 -12.68
N ASP A 113 1.97 -15.24 -13.01
CA ASP A 113 3.12 -15.31 -13.94
C ASP A 113 4.28 -16.17 -13.40
N CYS A 114 4.39 -16.31 -12.08
CA CYS A 114 5.35 -17.17 -11.40
C CYS A 114 4.74 -18.47 -10.89
N PHE A 115 3.51 -18.39 -10.38
CA PHE A 115 2.81 -19.50 -9.73
C PHE A 115 1.43 -19.66 -10.36
N PRO A 116 1.31 -20.41 -11.48
CA PRO A 116 0.03 -20.61 -12.16
C PRO A 116 -1.07 -21.09 -11.21
N GLY A 117 -2.21 -20.41 -11.22
CA GLY A 117 -3.35 -20.73 -10.36
C GLY A 117 -3.27 -20.24 -8.92
N VAL A 118 -2.24 -19.48 -8.56
CA VAL A 118 -2.09 -18.89 -7.20
C VAL A 118 -2.28 -17.38 -7.25
N GLU A 119 -3.26 -16.87 -6.53
CA GLU A 119 -3.47 -15.43 -6.37
C GLU A 119 -2.72 -14.90 -5.13
N ILE A 120 -1.73 -14.04 -5.35
CA ILE A 120 -1.02 -13.30 -4.29
C ILE A 120 -1.16 -11.82 -4.60
N LYS A 121 -2.07 -11.15 -3.88
CA LYS A 121 -2.32 -9.72 -4.08
C LYS A 121 -1.06 -8.89 -3.90
N GLY A 122 -0.76 -8.08 -4.92
CA GLY A 122 0.45 -7.27 -4.99
C GLY A 122 1.64 -7.95 -5.65
N GLY A 123 1.48 -9.20 -6.15
CA GLY A 123 2.49 -9.94 -6.88
C GLY A 123 3.59 -10.54 -6.01
N VAL A 124 4.60 -11.08 -6.67
CA VAL A 124 5.78 -11.69 -6.06
C VAL A 124 7.05 -11.13 -6.69
N ASN A 125 8.12 -11.19 -5.95
CA ASN A 125 9.46 -10.89 -6.49
C ASN A 125 10.46 -11.94 -6.03
N PHE A 126 11.48 -12.19 -6.85
CA PHE A 126 12.69 -12.78 -6.36
C PHE A 126 13.87 -11.82 -6.51
N PHE A 127 14.86 -11.97 -5.68
CA PHE A 127 16.01 -11.08 -5.67
C PHE A 127 17.30 -11.87 -5.59
N LEU A 128 18.39 -11.26 -6.09
CA LEU A 128 19.76 -11.68 -5.86
C LEU A 128 20.43 -10.66 -4.93
N TRP A 129 20.76 -11.11 -3.73
CA TRP A 129 21.63 -10.41 -2.81
C TRP A 129 23.02 -11.00 -2.90
N ASN A 130 24.05 -10.16 -3.08
CA ASN A 130 25.43 -10.57 -3.23
C ASN A 130 26.28 -9.81 -2.20
N LYS A 131 26.91 -10.52 -1.28
CA LYS A 131 27.72 -9.96 -0.20
C LYS A 131 28.80 -8.99 -0.68
N ASN A 132 29.38 -9.26 -1.85
CA ASN A 132 30.50 -8.52 -2.43
C ASN A 132 30.06 -7.40 -3.39
N PHE A 133 28.75 -7.23 -3.60
CA PHE A 133 28.20 -6.17 -4.43
C PHE A 133 27.99 -4.91 -3.62
N ASP A 134 28.31 -3.75 -4.20
CA ASP A 134 28.00 -2.42 -3.65
C ASP A 134 27.64 -1.51 -4.83
N GLY A 135 26.37 -1.26 -5.01
CA GLY A 135 25.91 -0.46 -6.15
C GLY A 135 24.41 -0.37 -6.30
N ASP A 136 24.00 0.17 -7.43
CA ASP A 136 22.60 0.27 -7.82
C ASP A 136 22.07 -1.09 -8.27
N CYS A 137 20.87 -1.41 -7.81
CA CYS A 137 20.18 -2.66 -8.14
C CYS A 137 19.65 -2.65 -9.58
N THR A 138 19.79 -3.78 -10.27
CA THR A 138 19.09 -3.98 -11.55
C THR A 138 17.68 -4.48 -11.29
N VAL A 139 16.70 -3.65 -11.60
CA VAL A 139 15.27 -3.95 -11.41
C VAL A 139 14.67 -4.42 -12.72
N HIS A 140 14.13 -5.62 -12.70
CA HIS A 140 13.40 -6.24 -13.82
C HIS A 140 11.92 -6.29 -13.46
N THR A 141 11.04 -5.75 -14.31
CA THR A 141 9.59 -5.80 -14.13
C THR A 141 8.97 -6.69 -15.18
N TYR A 142 8.17 -7.66 -14.74
CA TYR A 142 7.47 -8.62 -15.59
C TYR A 142 5.96 -8.39 -15.53
N GLU A 143 5.32 -8.55 -16.68
CA GLU A 143 3.88 -8.48 -16.84
C GLU A 143 3.45 -9.44 -17.94
N SER A 144 2.41 -10.25 -17.72
CA SER A 144 1.97 -11.30 -18.63
C SER A 144 3.12 -12.23 -19.05
N SER A 145 3.93 -12.63 -18.07
CA SER A 145 5.12 -13.50 -18.22
C SER A 145 6.22 -12.94 -19.15
N GLN A 146 6.17 -11.66 -19.50
CA GLN A 146 7.16 -10.99 -20.35
C GLN A 146 7.92 -9.92 -19.59
N LEU A 147 9.24 -9.80 -19.86
CA LEU A 147 10.04 -8.70 -19.37
C LEU A 147 9.56 -7.39 -20.00
N LYS A 148 8.94 -6.51 -19.22
CA LYS A 148 8.46 -5.19 -19.65
C LYS A 148 9.52 -4.12 -19.56
N SER A 149 10.29 -4.13 -18.48
CA SER A 149 11.34 -3.13 -18.28
C SER A 149 12.51 -3.69 -17.48
N LYS A 150 13.69 -3.12 -17.72
CA LYS A 150 14.92 -3.41 -16.99
C LYS A 150 15.67 -2.10 -16.78
N MET A 151 16.00 -1.78 -15.52
CA MET A 151 16.71 -0.54 -15.18
C MET A 151 17.67 -0.76 -14.03
N LYS A 152 18.90 -0.28 -14.15
CA LYS A 152 19.84 -0.19 -13.04
C LYS A 152 19.63 1.12 -12.31
N ARG A 153 19.25 1.06 -11.02
CA ARG A 153 18.88 2.23 -10.25
C ARG A 153 18.92 2.00 -8.74
N PRO A 154 18.98 3.05 -7.91
CA PRO A 154 18.76 2.91 -6.48
C PRO A 154 17.35 2.36 -6.22
N LEU A 155 17.22 1.56 -5.14
CA LEU A 155 15.92 1.02 -4.72
C LEU A 155 15.08 2.06 -3.98
N MET A 156 15.72 3.03 -3.34
CA MET A 156 15.09 4.09 -2.57
C MET A 156 15.46 5.45 -3.19
N PHE A 157 14.48 6.32 -3.32
CA PHE A 157 14.67 7.71 -3.73
C PHE A 157 14.52 8.64 -2.53
N GLU A 158 15.23 9.76 -2.56
CA GLU A 158 15.15 10.76 -1.51
C GLU A 158 13.70 11.21 -1.27
N GLY A 159 13.29 11.24 -0.01
CA GLY A 159 11.94 11.58 0.41
C GLY A 159 10.90 10.47 0.21
N THR A 160 11.31 9.23 -0.10
CA THR A 160 10.41 8.08 -0.12
C THR A 160 10.90 6.98 0.83
N ASP A 161 9.95 6.28 1.48
CA ASP A 161 10.24 5.08 2.29
C ASP A 161 9.68 3.80 1.64
N VAL A 162 9.44 3.85 0.32
CA VAL A 162 8.81 2.81 -0.48
C VAL A 162 9.58 2.52 -1.74
N PHE A 163 9.39 1.33 -2.29
CA PHE A 163 9.94 0.95 -3.58
C PHE A 163 8.94 1.26 -4.69
N ILE A 164 9.34 2.11 -5.63
CA ILE A 164 8.57 2.39 -6.84
C ILE A 164 8.80 1.24 -7.82
N ARG A 165 7.75 0.47 -8.14
CA ARG A 165 7.86 -0.76 -8.97
C ARG A 165 8.16 -0.46 -10.44
N TYR A 166 7.54 0.59 -10.97
CA TYR A 166 7.50 0.90 -12.39
C TYR A 166 8.74 1.72 -12.79
N ASN A 167 9.67 1.11 -13.50
CA ASN A 167 10.92 1.76 -13.91
C ASN A 167 10.69 3.03 -14.71
N ASP A 168 9.77 3.00 -15.68
CA ASP A 168 9.50 4.13 -16.56
C ASP A 168 8.84 5.33 -15.86
N SER A 169 8.26 5.09 -14.67
CA SER A 169 7.70 6.15 -13.83
C SER A 169 8.76 7.00 -13.11
N ILE A 170 10.00 6.51 -13.01
CA ILE A 170 11.03 7.13 -12.17
C ILE A 170 11.37 8.55 -12.65
N GLU A 171 11.59 8.73 -13.94
CA GLU A 171 11.94 10.06 -14.47
C GLU A 171 10.76 11.04 -14.39
N ILE A 172 9.52 10.54 -14.52
CA ILE A 172 8.31 11.34 -14.32
C ILE A 172 8.23 11.78 -12.86
N PHE A 173 8.41 10.83 -11.94
CA PHE A 173 8.40 11.11 -10.50
C PHE A 173 9.47 12.13 -10.10
N LYS A 174 10.72 11.98 -10.56
CA LYS A 174 11.79 12.94 -10.29
C LYS A 174 11.44 14.35 -10.76
N LYS A 175 10.88 14.48 -11.97
CA LYS A 175 10.41 15.76 -12.50
C LYS A 175 9.36 16.41 -11.59
N ILE A 176 8.35 15.65 -11.20
CA ILE A 176 7.29 16.14 -10.32
C ILE A 176 7.87 16.54 -8.96
N LYS A 177 8.73 15.69 -8.39
CA LYS A 177 9.36 15.93 -7.09
C LYS A 177 10.25 17.18 -7.04
N SER A 178 10.87 17.55 -8.17
CA SER A 178 11.73 18.75 -8.27
C SER A 178 10.97 20.08 -8.07
N PHE A 179 9.64 20.06 -8.10
CA PHE A 179 8.81 21.24 -7.78
C PHE A 179 8.66 21.48 -6.27
N GLU A 180 9.08 20.53 -5.43
CA GLU A 180 9.09 20.62 -3.96
C GLU A 180 7.73 21.00 -3.34
N GLU A 181 6.64 20.63 -4.00
CA GLU A 181 5.29 20.91 -3.54
C GLU A 181 4.92 20.04 -2.33
N LYS A 182 4.03 20.58 -1.49
CA LYS A 182 3.48 19.83 -0.35
C LYS A 182 2.74 18.58 -0.82
N SER A 183 2.77 17.54 -0.01
CA SER A 183 2.04 16.33 -0.31
C SER A 183 0.53 16.49 -0.13
N PHE A 184 -0.26 16.00 -1.07
CA PHE A 184 -1.72 15.94 -0.99
C PHE A 184 -2.20 15.10 0.21
N SER A 185 -1.39 14.14 0.67
CA SER A 185 -1.70 13.34 1.87
C SER A 185 -1.97 14.20 3.12
N GLN A 186 -1.45 15.43 3.17
CA GLN A 186 -1.68 16.36 4.29
C GLN A 186 -3.13 16.86 4.37
N LEU A 187 -3.85 16.84 3.26
CA LEU A 187 -5.27 17.20 3.20
C LEU A 187 -6.18 16.03 3.58
N VAL A 188 -5.69 14.80 3.48
CA VAL A 188 -6.48 13.58 3.66
C VAL A 188 -6.43 13.14 5.11
N SER A 189 -7.58 12.87 5.70
CA SER A 189 -7.67 12.37 7.09
C SER A 189 -6.96 11.02 7.27
N GLY A 190 -6.61 10.73 8.51
CA GLY A 190 -6.26 9.36 8.92
C GLY A 190 -7.47 8.40 8.82
N ASN A 191 -7.20 7.13 9.09
CA ASN A 191 -8.23 6.10 9.16
C ASN A 191 -9.26 6.40 10.23
N ASP A 192 -10.50 5.98 9.98
CA ASP A 192 -11.59 6.08 10.94
C ASP A 192 -11.76 7.52 11.45
N PRO A 193 -12.12 8.47 10.55
CA PRO A 193 -12.08 9.90 10.85
C PRO A 193 -13.07 10.32 11.95
N PHE A 194 -14.19 9.63 12.13
CA PHE A 194 -15.20 9.95 13.13
C PHE A 194 -15.33 8.93 14.28
N GLY A 195 -14.54 7.87 14.28
CA GLY A 195 -14.54 6.86 15.35
C GLY A 195 -15.54 5.72 15.16
N PHE A 196 -16.05 5.53 13.95
CA PHE A 196 -17.02 4.48 13.64
C PHE A 196 -16.41 3.37 12.80
N ASP A 197 -16.38 2.17 13.38
CA ASP A 197 -15.96 0.96 12.68
C ASP A 197 -17.16 0.02 12.47
N ILE A 198 -17.46 -0.27 11.22
CA ILE A 198 -18.51 -1.25 10.86
C ILE A 198 -18.07 -2.71 11.01
N ARG A 199 -16.77 -2.95 11.18
CA ARG A 199 -16.18 -4.29 11.31
C ARG A 199 -15.88 -4.68 12.73
N VAL A 200 -16.60 -4.16 13.72
CA VAL A 200 -16.27 -4.39 15.13
C VAL A 200 -16.22 -5.88 15.44
N SER A 201 -15.03 -6.37 15.78
CA SER A 201 -14.88 -7.61 16.53
C SER A 201 -15.53 -7.43 17.89
N PRO A 202 -16.28 -8.41 18.42
CA PRO A 202 -16.86 -8.35 19.75
C PRO A 202 -15.85 -8.07 20.87
N THR A 203 -14.56 -8.22 20.58
CA THR A 203 -13.45 -8.03 21.53
C THR A 203 -12.70 -6.71 21.39
N ASP A 204 -13.00 -5.87 20.40
CA ASP A 204 -12.34 -4.58 20.24
C ASP A 204 -13.19 -3.43 20.80
N TYR A 205 -13.03 -3.15 22.07
CA TYR A 205 -13.72 -2.09 22.82
C TYR A 205 -13.38 -0.65 22.35
N ARG A 206 -12.39 -0.48 21.48
CA ARG A 206 -11.93 0.85 21.02
C ARG A 206 -12.73 1.41 19.87
N ARG A 207 -13.61 0.60 19.28
CA ARG A 207 -14.37 0.94 18.09
C ARG A 207 -15.86 0.72 18.32
N VAL A 208 -16.64 1.74 18.10
CA VAL A 208 -18.09 1.71 18.32
C VAL A 208 -18.78 1.37 16.99
N LYS A 209 -19.67 0.37 17.03
CA LYS A 209 -20.61 0.15 15.92
C LYS A 209 -21.68 1.24 15.99
N PRO A 210 -21.82 2.09 14.97
CA PRO A 210 -22.81 3.15 14.99
C PRO A 210 -24.23 2.59 15.00
N LYS A 211 -25.06 3.13 15.86
CA LYS A 211 -26.50 2.87 15.85
C LYS A 211 -27.16 3.92 14.95
N TYR A 212 -27.18 3.69 13.66
CA TYR A 212 -27.85 4.59 12.72
C TYR A 212 -29.26 4.12 12.40
N ALA A 213 -30.11 5.10 12.05
CA ALA A 213 -31.44 4.87 11.53
C ALA A 213 -31.53 5.33 10.07
N LEU A 214 -32.45 4.75 9.30
CA LEU A 214 -32.74 5.20 7.91
C LEU A 214 -33.78 6.34 7.87
N LYS A 215 -34.27 6.77 9.04
CA LYS A 215 -35.22 7.91 9.16
C LYS A 215 -34.59 9.04 9.97
N LYS A 216 -34.71 10.25 9.44
CA LYS A 216 -34.23 11.46 10.10
C LYS A 216 -35.02 11.75 11.39
N SER A 217 -34.30 12.12 12.45
CA SER A 217 -34.84 12.70 13.68
C SER A 217 -34.36 14.16 13.85
N ASN A 218 -34.97 14.92 14.75
CA ASN A 218 -34.67 16.35 14.91
C ASN A 218 -33.20 16.67 15.32
N GLU A 219 -32.50 15.70 15.94
CA GLU A 219 -31.13 15.89 16.42
C GLU A 219 -30.12 15.01 15.65
N SER A 220 -30.48 14.53 14.46
CA SER A 220 -29.61 13.61 13.73
C SER A 220 -28.86 14.30 12.59
N ILE A 221 -27.62 13.90 12.40
CA ILE A 221 -26.76 14.25 11.29
C ILE A 221 -26.73 13.14 10.25
N LEU A 222 -26.36 13.46 9.02
CA LEU A 222 -26.21 12.47 7.94
C LEU A 222 -25.05 11.53 8.23
N PHE A 223 -25.25 10.24 8.00
CA PHE A 223 -24.22 9.20 8.19
C PHE A 223 -23.98 8.42 6.91
N TYR A 224 -22.79 8.57 6.33
CA TYR A 224 -22.35 7.85 5.14
C TYR A 224 -21.60 6.57 5.53
N TYR A 225 -22.19 5.42 5.25
CA TYR A 225 -21.64 4.09 5.55
C TYR A 225 -21.42 3.27 4.25
N ASN A 226 -20.84 2.08 4.33
CA ASN A 226 -20.42 1.32 3.16
C ASN A 226 -21.51 1.12 2.08
N ASN A 227 -22.75 0.84 2.49
CA ASN A 227 -23.87 0.54 1.58
C ASN A 227 -24.87 1.68 1.40
N TRP A 228 -24.55 2.90 1.83
CA TRP A 228 -25.52 4.01 1.82
C TRP A 228 -26.11 4.31 0.43
N SER A 229 -25.34 4.08 -0.64
CA SER A 229 -25.82 4.30 -2.02
C SER A 229 -26.90 3.31 -2.45
N LYS A 230 -26.96 2.14 -1.81
CA LYS A 230 -27.96 1.09 -2.09
C LYS A 230 -29.12 1.10 -1.09
N GLU A 231 -28.82 1.37 0.16
CA GLU A 231 -29.75 1.25 1.29
C GLU A 231 -30.34 2.60 1.73
N GLY A 232 -29.78 3.71 1.24
CA GLY A 232 -30.12 5.07 1.65
C GLY A 232 -29.16 5.63 2.69
N ILE A 233 -29.14 6.95 2.82
CA ILE A 233 -28.29 7.65 3.79
C ILE A 233 -28.78 7.32 5.21
N GLY A 234 -27.84 6.98 6.09
CA GLY A 234 -28.11 6.80 7.51
C GLY A 234 -28.20 8.13 8.26
N TYR A 235 -28.76 8.09 9.45
CA TYR A 235 -28.86 9.21 10.39
C TYR A 235 -28.37 8.76 11.77
N ILE A 236 -27.53 9.58 12.39
CA ILE A 236 -26.94 9.27 13.70
C ILE A 236 -26.99 10.53 14.60
N SER A 237 -27.07 10.35 15.90
CA SER A 237 -26.93 11.48 16.82
C SER A 237 -25.51 12.03 16.78
N GLU A 238 -25.36 13.37 16.73
CA GLU A 238 -24.05 14.01 16.78
C GLU A 238 -23.26 13.62 18.05
N LYS A 239 -23.95 13.33 19.16
CA LYS A 239 -23.36 12.91 20.45
C LYS A 239 -22.63 11.57 20.36
N GLU A 240 -22.92 10.75 19.35
CA GLU A 240 -22.25 9.46 19.13
C GLU A 240 -20.92 9.57 18.39
N VAL A 241 -20.62 10.74 17.80
CA VAL A 241 -19.35 10.98 17.12
C VAL A 241 -18.22 11.10 18.14
N ASN A 242 -17.20 10.27 18.05
CA ASN A 242 -16.14 10.20 19.06
C ASN A 242 -14.87 10.97 18.70
N LYS A 243 -14.73 11.35 17.43
CA LYS A 243 -13.53 12.02 16.90
C LYS A 243 -13.92 13.16 15.97
N ASN A 244 -13.05 14.17 15.89
CA ASN A 244 -13.10 15.23 14.88
C ASN A 244 -14.48 15.89 14.75
N HIS A 245 -15.14 16.19 15.86
CA HIS A 245 -16.44 16.88 15.90
C HIS A 245 -16.46 18.14 15.03
N HIS A 246 -15.32 18.85 14.96
CA HIS A 246 -15.19 20.06 14.14
C HIS A 246 -15.44 19.82 12.64
N LEU A 247 -15.26 18.57 12.15
CA LEU A 247 -15.50 18.23 10.76
C LEU A 247 -16.99 18.00 10.46
N ILE A 248 -17.86 17.84 11.45
CA ILE A 248 -19.29 17.58 11.24
C ILE A 248 -19.92 18.71 10.43
N ASN A 249 -19.65 19.95 10.81
CA ASN A 249 -20.25 21.14 10.23
C ASN A 249 -19.46 21.75 9.06
N GLU A 250 -18.46 21.05 8.57
CA GLU A 250 -17.66 21.48 7.43
C GLU A 250 -18.16 20.86 6.13
N ILE A 251 -18.00 21.56 5.01
CA ILE A 251 -18.07 20.98 3.67
C ILE A 251 -16.87 20.04 3.54
N LYS A 252 -17.09 18.84 3.06
CA LYS A 252 -16.02 17.86 2.94
C LYS A 252 -16.18 16.92 1.76
N ILE A 253 -15.09 16.36 1.33
CA ILE A 253 -15.05 15.28 0.33
C ILE A 253 -14.86 13.98 1.08
N LEU A 254 -15.69 12.99 0.76
CA LEU A 254 -15.49 11.61 1.18
C LEU A 254 -14.77 10.82 0.07
N VAL A 255 -13.67 10.20 0.45
CA VAL A 255 -12.84 9.40 -0.47
C VAL A 255 -12.91 7.95 -0.04
N PRO A 256 -13.44 7.03 -0.88
CA PRO A 256 -13.50 5.61 -0.56
C PRO A 256 -12.11 5.03 -0.29
N LYS A 257 -11.99 4.21 0.77
CA LYS A 257 -10.72 3.51 1.06
C LYS A 257 -10.54 2.23 0.26
N ALA A 258 -11.62 1.55 -0.07
CA ALA A 258 -11.56 0.34 -0.89
C ALA A 258 -11.74 0.72 -2.35
N VAL A 259 -10.66 0.61 -3.12
CA VAL A 259 -10.61 1.01 -4.53
C VAL A 259 -9.93 -0.12 -5.30
N GLY A 260 -10.68 -0.78 -6.16
CA GLY A 260 -10.18 -1.82 -7.07
C GLY A 260 -9.40 -2.97 -6.43
N SER A 261 -8.49 -3.55 -7.18
CA SER A 261 -7.66 -4.70 -6.77
C SER A 261 -6.23 -4.35 -6.34
N GLY A 262 -5.79 -3.13 -6.59
CA GLY A 262 -4.39 -2.69 -6.51
C GLY A 262 -3.71 -2.66 -7.88
N ASP A 263 -4.48 -2.80 -8.94
CA ASP A 263 -4.06 -2.72 -10.32
C ASP A 263 -4.34 -1.30 -10.87
N ALA A 264 -3.33 -0.69 -11.46
CA ALA A 264 -3.43 0.65 -12.04
C ALA A 264 -4.50 0.77 -13.12
N SER A 265 -4.76 -0.31 -13.83
CA SER A 265 -5.68 -0.35 -14.97
C SER A 265 -7.16 -0.39 -14.58
N THR A 266 -7.47 -0.75 -13.33
CA THR A 266 -8.86 -0.96 -12.86
C THR A 266 -9.24 -0.14 -11.64
N ASP A 267 -8.25 0.49 -11.01
CA ASP A 267 -8.45 1.20 -9.75
C ASP A 267 -8.94 2.62 -9.99
N GLU A 268 -10.19 2.88 -9.63
CA GLU A 268 -10.81 4.20 -9.75
C GLU A 268 -11.16 4.76 -8.37
N ILE A 269 -10.66 5.95 -8.06
CA ILE A 269 -11.03 6.70 -6.85
C ILE A 269 -12.23 7.59 -7.18
N LYS A 270 -13.39 7.31 -6.58
CA LYS A 270 -14.65 8.06 -6.77
C LYS A 270 -14.94 8.95 -5.55
N PRO A 271 -14.33 10.15 -5.47
CA PRO A 271 -14.64 11.10 -4.41
C PRO A 271 -16.02 11.70 -4.60
N PHE A 272 -16.71 12.03 -3.52
CA PHE A 272 -17.94 12.78 -3.57
C PHE A 272 -18.05 13.83 -2.46
N ILE A 273 -18.73 14.91 -2.75
CA ILE A 273 -18.87 16.04 -1.85
C ILE A 273 -20.06 15.81 -0.94
N VAL A 274 -19.90 16.10 0.34
CA VAL A 274 -20.97 16.10 1.32
C VAL A 274 -21.03 17.45 2.05
N GLU A 275 -22.25 17.89 2.28
CA GLU A 275 -22.53 19.15 2.97
C GLU A 275 -22.30 19.03 4.49
N SER A 276 -22.42 20.14 5.19
CA SER A 276 -22.41 20.23 6.66
C SER A 276 -23.43 19.29 7.32
N SER A 277 -23.34 19.13 8.63
CA SER A 277 -24.16 18.21 9.44
C SER A 277 -24.08 16.76 8.97
N SER A 278 -22.86 16.30 8.68
CA SER A 278 -22.60 14.95 8.19
C SER A 278 -21.34 14.34 8.76
N CYS A 279 -21.32 13.00 8.83
CA CYS A 279 -20.15 12.20 9.18
C CYS A 279 -20.12 10.90 8.36
N CYS A 280 -19.07 10.08 8.49
CA CYS A 280 -18.95 8.81 7.79
C CYS A 280 -18.35 7.71 8.68
N SER A 281 -18.51 6.48 8.23
CA SER A 281 -17.83 5.33 8.81
C SER A 281 -16.36 5.27 8.37
N GLU A 282 -15.61 4.29 8.90
CA GLU A 282 -14.22 4.02 8.50
C GLU A 282 -14.03 3.67 7.02
N THR A 283 -15.11 3.47 6.28
CA THR A 283 -15.09 3.16 4.83
C THR A 283 -14.49 4.30 4.02
N TYR A 284 -14.56 5.52 4.55
CA TYR A 284 -14.12 6.73 3.87
C TYR A 284 -13.00 7.44 4.61
N LEU A 285 -12.14 8.11 3.85
CA LEU A 285 -11.29 9.20 4.32
C LEU A 285 -11.97 10.52 4.05
N VAL A 286 -11.58 11.56 4.77
CA VAL A 286 -12.19 12.90 4.70
C VAL A 286 -11.15 13.92 4.23
N ILE A 287 -11.56 14.81 3.33
CA ILE A 287 -10.83 16.02 3.00
C ILE A 287 -11.75 17.20 3.37
N LYS A 288 -11.31 18.04 4.31
CA LYS A 288 -12.03 19.27 4.68
C LYS A 288 -11.87 20.30 3.57
N CYS A 289 -12.94 21.02 3.27
CA CYS A 289 -12.97 22.10 2.29
C CYS A 289 -13.54 23.39 2.92
N SER A 290 -13.02 24.54 2.49
CA SER A 290 -13.51 25.86 2.92
C SER A 290 -14.76 26.28 2.17
N SER A 291 -15.01 25.72 0.98
CA SER A 291 -16.16 26.02 0.14
C SER A 291 -16.51 24.85 -0.77
N LYS A 292 -17.74 24.87 -1.30
CA LYS A 292 -18.17 23.91 -2.31
C LYS A 292 -17.33 23.99 -3.59
N LYS A 293 -16.94 25.21 -3.99
CA LYS A 293 -16.10 25.43 -5.16
C LYS A 293 -14.72 24.80 -5.02
N GLU A 294 -14.09 24.94 -3.85
CA GLU A 294 -12.84 24.28 -3.54
C GLU A 294 -12.99 22.75 -3.59
N ALA A 295 -14.08 22.22 -3.01
CA ALA A 295 -14.37 20.79 -3.06
C ALA A 295 -14.53 20.27 -4.49
N GLU A 296 -15.23 20.98 -5.37
CA GLU A 296 -15.36 20.67 -6.79
C GLU A 296 -14.00 20.66 -7.50
N ASN A 297 -13.14 21.65 -7.22
CA ASN A 297 -11.81 21.76 -7.79
C ASN A 297 -10.88 20.63 -7.31
N ILE A 298 -10.93 20.24 -6.02
CA ILE A 298 -10.21 19.08 -5.49
C ILE A 298 -10.71 17.80 -6.15
N CYS A 299 -12.03 17.62 -6.30
CA CYS A 299 -12.59 16.45 -6.98
C CYS A 299 -12.12 16.38 -8.45
N SER A 300 -12.05 17.54 -9.16
CA SER A 300 -11.51 17.56 -10.52
C SER A 300 -10.06 17.08 -10.60
N TYR A 301 -9.24 17.42 -9.60
CA TYR A 301 -7.85 16.98 -9.51
C TYR A 301 -7.75 15.46 -9.23
N ILE A 302 -8.54 14.96 -8.26
CA ILE A 302 -8.54 13.52 -7.92
C ILE A 302 -8.94 12.66 -9.13
N LYS A 303 -9.80 13.15 -10.01
CA LYS A 303 -10.26 12.44 -11.21
C LYS A 303 -9.26 12.40 -12.36
N THR A 304 -8.12 13.11 -12.27
CA THR A 304 -7.13 13.10 -13.34
C THR A 304 -6.33 11.80 -13.38
N LYS A 305 -5.92 11.37 -14.57
CA LYS A 305 -4.99 10.26 -14.75
C LYS A 305 -3.63 10.53 -14.10
N PHE A 306 -3.18 11.78 -14.13
CA PHE A 306 -1.98 12.22 -13.43
C PHE A 306 -2.03 11.92 -11.93
N PHE A 307 -3.15 12.21 -11.28
CA PHE A 307 -3.35 11.90 -9.86
C PHE A 307 -3.31 10.40 -9.60
N HIS A 308 -4.07 9.63 -10.39
CA HIS A 308 -4.12 8.17 -10.29
C HIS A 308 -2.78 7.52 -10.55
N PHE A 309 -2.03 8.00 -11.53
CA PHE A 309 -0.66 7.56 -11.79
C PHE A 309 0.21 7.64 -10.54
N LEU A 310 0.24 8.79 -9.86
CA LEU A 310 1.05 8.97 -8.65
C LEU A 310 0.57 8.11 -7.48
N VAL A 311 -0.74 7.94 -7.33
CA VAL A 311 -1.31 7.02 -6.34
C VAL A 311 -0.87 5.58 -6.59
N THR A 312 -0.85 5.15 -7.84
CA THR A 312 -0.45 3.80 -8.26
C THR A 312 0.99 3.47 -7.85
N LEU A 313 1.88 4.46 -7.82
CA LEU A 313 3.27 4.23 -7.41
C LEU A 313 3.40 3.71 -5.97
N LEU A 314 2.43 4.01 -5.09
CA LEU A 314 2.39 3.57 -3.69
C LEU A 314 1.31 2.55 -3.38
N LYS A 315 0.30 2.42 -4.24
CA LYS A 315 -0.87 1.58 -4.00
C LYS A 315 -0.64 0.15 -4.53
N ASN A 316 -0.26 -0.77 -3.64
CA ASN A 316 -0.02 -2.19 -3.98
C ASN A 316 -1.16 -3.12 -3.55
N THR A 317 -2.29 -2.58 -3.07
CA THR A 317 -3.44 -3.35 -2.57
C THR A 317 -4.72 -2.56 -2.77
N GLN A 318 -5.86 -3.15 -2.48
CA GLN A 318 -7.18 -2.50 -2.55
C GLN A 318 -7.31 -1.23 -1.69
N GLY A 319 -6.48 -1.06 -0.66
CA GLY A 319 -6.63 0.03 0.31
C GLY A 319 -5.99 1.33 -0.16
N ALA A 320 -6.78 2.35 -0.44
CA ALA A 320 -6.34 3.72 -0.67
C ALA A 320 -6.33 4.52 0.64
N TYR A 321 -5.37 4.21 1.52
CA TYR A 321 -5.18 4.92 2.78
C TYR A 321 -4.41 6.23 2.57
N GLN A 322 -4.41 7.12 3.56
CA GLN A 322 -3.72 8.42 3.51
C GLN A 322 -2.30 8.34 2.88
N LYS A 323 -1.55 7.30 3.20
CA LYS A 323 -0.18 7.12 2.73
C LYS A 323 -0.06 6.99 1.20
N VAL A 324 -1.04 6.46 0.48
CA VAL A 324 -0.94 6.31 -0.98
C VAL A 324 -0.93 7.66 -1.72
N TYR A 325 -1.34 8.73 -1.04
CA TYR A 325 -1.34 10.09 -1.57
C TYR A 325 -0.03 10.85 -1.28
N GLU A 326 0.95 10.20 -0.68
CA GLU A 326 2.19 10.84 -0.22
C GLU A 326 3.02 11.43 -1.38
N LEU A 327 3.03 10.77 -2.53
CA LEU A 327 3.74 11.23 -3.72
C LEU A 327 2.94 12.20 -4.59
N VAL A 328 1.66 12.38 -4.30
CA VAL A 328 0.79 13.29 -5.05
C VAL A 328 1.04 14.72 -4.57
N PRO A 329 1.43 15.67 -5.45
CA PRO A 329 1.62 17.06 -5.06
C PRO A 329 0.28 17.74 -4.79
N GLN A 330 0.25 18.57 -3.76
CA GLN A 330 -0.89 19.45 -3.51
C GLN A 330 -0.90 20.58 -4.52
N GLN A 331 -2.04 20.85 -5.12
CA GLN A 331 -2.23 21.95 -6.06
C GLN A 331 -2.87 23.17 -5.38
N ASN A 332 -2.92 24.31 -6.07
CA ASN A 332 -3.84 25.39 -5.74
C ASN A 332 -5.24 24.99 -6.23
N PHE A 333 -6.24 25.05 -5.36
CA PHE A 333 -7.62 24.66 -5.66
C PHE A 333 -8.56 25.85 -5.87
N ASP A 334 -8.05 27.04 -6.22
CA ASP A 334 -8.85 28.17 -6.69
C ASP A 334 -9.47 27.89 -8.06
N GLU A 335 -8.87 26.97 -8.83
CA GLU A 335 -9.33 26.54 -10.13
C GLU A 335 -9.41 25.01 -10.27
N SER A 336 -10.16 24.55 -11.29
CA SER A 336 -10.23 23.12 -11.63
C SER A 336 -8.96 22.65 -12.36
N TRP A 337 -8.61 21.39 -12.14
CA TRP A 337 -7.46 20.73 -12.76
C TRP A 337 -7.88 19.71 -13.82
N THR A 338 -7.07 19.59 -14.84
CA THR A 338 -7.17 18.59 -15.91
C THR A 338 -5.79 18.02 -16.17
N ASP A 339 -5.72 16.83 -16.76
CA ASP A 339 -4.47 16.19 -17.14
C ASP A 339 -3.60 17.11 -18.02
N LYS A 340 -4.21 17.77 -18.99
CA LYS A 340 -3.50 18.73 -19.89
C LYS A 340 -2.83 19.85 -19.11
N LYS A 341 -3.49 20.44 -18.10
CA LYS A 341 -2.89 21.49 -17.26
C LYS A 341 -1.72 20.95 -16.46
N LEU A 342 -1.86 19.74 -15.89
CA LEU A 342 -0.86 19.08 -15.06
C LEU A 342 0.36 18.68 -15.90
N TYR A 343 0.17 18.05 -17.05
CA TYR A 343 1.27 17.68 -17.96
C TYR A 343 2.08 18.89 -18.40
N LYS A 344 1.40 19.99 -18.73
CA LYS A 344 2.05 21.27 -19.07
C LYS A 344 2.80 21.85 -17.89
N LYS A 345 2.20 21.87 -16.69
CA LYS A 345 2.82 22.40 -15.47
C LYS A 345 4.15 21.70 -15.16
N TYR A 346 4.18 20.37 -15.23
CA TYR A 346 5.37 19.58 -14.92
C TYR A 346 6.29 19.37 -16.13
N GLY A 347 6.00 19.95 -17.28
CA GLY A 347 6.82 19.86 -18.48
C GLY A 347 7.03 18.41 -18.96
N LEU A 348 5.98 17.58 -18.88
CA LEU A 348 6.07 16.19 -19.30
C LEU A 348 6.24 16.11 -20.83
N SER A 349 7.13 15.23 -21.28
CA SER A 349 7.28 14.91 -22.70
C SER A 349 6.12 14.05 -23.19
N GLN A 350 5.92 13.99 -24.52
CA GLN A 350 4.86 13.17 -25.11
C GLN A 350 4.98 11.70 -24.69
N ASN A 351 6.18 11.11 -24.69
CA ASN A 351 6.39 9.74 -24.25
C ASN A 351 6.00 9.52 -22.77
N GLN A 352 6.24 10.53 -21.91
CA GLN A 352 5.85 10.46 -20.50
C GLN A 352 4.33 10.57 -20.32
N ILE A 353 3.68 11.40 -21.14
CA ILE A 353 2.23 11.52 -21.19
C ILE A 353 1.63 10.20 -21.68
N ASP A 354 2.11 9.67 -22.78
CA ASP A 354 1.62 8.41 -23.36
C ASP A 354 1.79 7.25 -22.36
N TYR A 355 2.88 7.25 -21.58
CA TYR A 355 3.09 6.27 -20.52
C TYR A 355 2.01 6.36 -19.42
N ILE A 356 1.71 7.58 -18.93
CA ILE A 356 0.65 7.78 -17.93
C ILE A 356 -0.71 7.38 -18.51
N GLU A 357 -1.03 7.81 -19.72
CA GLU A 357 -2.31 7.55 -20.38
C GLU A 357 -2.55 6.05 -20.64
N ASN A 358 -1.49 5.27 -20.86
CA ASN A 358 -1.56 3.83 -21.06
C ASN A 358 -1.56 3.03 -19.74
N LEU A 359 -0.92 3.55 -18.69
CA LEU A 359 -0.87 2.87 -17.40
C LEU A 359 -2.19 2.99 -16.63
N VAL A 360 -2.86 4.13 -16.78
CA VAL A 360 -4.09 4.46 -16.04
C VAL A 360 -5.25 4.58 -17.01
N TRP A 361 -6.25 3.71 -16.87
CA TRP A 361 -7.46 3.80 -17.69
C TRP A 361 -8.27 5.05 -17.36
N PRO A 362 -8.96 5.66 -18.38
CA PRO A 362 -9.83 6.79 -18.10
C PRO A 362 -10.95 6.37 -17.14
N ASN A 363 -11.32 7.27 -16.22
CA ASN A 363 -12.59 7.16 -15.54
C ASN A 363 -13.67 7.22 -16.62
N GLU A 364 -14.50 6.20 -16.75
CA GLU A 364 -15.74 6.30 -17.51
C GLU A 364 -16.65 7.27 -16.74
N ASP A 365 -17.09 8.33 -17.41
CA ASP A 365 -18.00 9.37 -16.88
C ASP A 365 -19.38 8.80 -16.54
#